data_0419d7c7068eae782385c250909ddd1f
#
_entry.id   0419d7c7068eae782385c250909ddd1f
#
_cell.length_a   1.000
_cell.length_b   1.000
_cell.length_c   1.000
_cell.angle_alpha   90.00
_cell.angle_beta   90.00
_cell.angle_gamma   90.00
#
_symmetry.space_group_name_H-M   'P 1'
#
loop_
_entity.id
_entity.type
_entity.pdbx_description
1 polymer ?
#
loop_
_entity_poly.entity_id
_entity_poly.type
_entity_poly.pdbx_seq_one_letter_code
_entity_poly.pdbx_strand_id
1 'polypeptide(L)'
;PTIFTQHGEIMHGNPSMNVLEAGRLALCDAGAETINNYCSDNTRTMPVSGKFTQRQLEIYSIVEACHDYTLEVAKPGVKYADVHFAVCRLMFDKLKELGLAKGDTEEAVKAGAHAMFLPHGLGHMMGMDVHDMENLDQINVGFDEEVRPNLEQFGTNCLRMGRRLQEGFV
;
A
#
# COMPACT_ATOMS: atom_id res chain seq x y z
N PRO A 1 -9.77 -12.99 1.91
CA PRO A 1 -10.80 -12.80 2.95
C PRO A 1 -10.88 -11.32 3.31
N THR A 2 -12.09 -10.84 3.63
CA THR A 2 -12.30 -9.46 4.10
C THR A 2 -11.55 -9.20 5.40
N ILE A 3 -10.87 -8.05 5.48
CA ILE A 3 -10.27 -7.54 6.71
C ILE A 3 -11.14 -6.37 7.20
N PHE A 4 -11.57 -6.42 8.43
CA PHE A 4 -12.23 -5.31 9.09
C PHE A 4 -11.69 -5.19 10.51
N THR A 5 -10.90 -4.15 10.77
CA THR A 5 -10.14 -4.04 12.01
C THR A 5 -9.98 -2.59 12.48
N GLN A 6 -9.92 -2.40 13.80
CA GLN A 6 -9.46 -1.14 14.42
C GLN A 6 -7.98 -1.20 14.85
N HIS A 7 -7.31 -2.30 14.54
CA HIS A 7 -5.89 -2.54 14.78
C HIS A 7 -5.18 -2.73 13.44
N GLY A 8 -5.05 -1.64 12.67
CA GLY A 8 -4.40 -1.66 11.35
C GLY A 8 -2.95 -2.12 11.36
N GLU A 9 -2.31 -2.08 12.53
CA GLU A 9 -0.97 -2.65 12.77
C GLU A 9 -0.95 -4.19 12.69
N ILE A 10 -2.13 -4.84 12.76
CA ILE A 10 -2.30 -6.28 12.56
C ILE A 10 -2.99 -6.47 11.22
N MET A 11 -2.21 -6.55 10.13
CA MET A 11 -2.76 -6.57 8.77
C MET A 11 -3.53 -7.86 8.45
N HIS A 12 -3.00 -9.02 8.80
CA HIS A 12 -3.56 -10.33 8.46
C HIS A 12 -3.80 -11.16 9.72
N GLY A 13 -4.66 -10.64 10.59
CA GLY A 13 -5.02 -11.32 11.83
C GLY A 13 -6.17 -12.33 11.67
N ASN A 14 -6.35 -13.15 12.67
CA ASN A 14 -7.53 -14.00 12.77
C ASN A 14 -8.76 -13.19 13.20
N PRO A 15 -9.97 -13.61 12.79
CA PRO A 15 -11.22 -13.01 13.28
C PRO A 15 -11.24 -12.98 14.81
N SER A 16 -11.70 -11.87 15.36
CA SER A 16 -11.82 -11.67 16.81
C SER A 16 -13.22 -11.17 17.17
N MET A 17 -13.56 -11.24 18.45
CA MET A 17 -14.81 -10.70 19.00
C MET A 17 -14.64 -9.28 19.57
N ASN A 18 -13.60 -8.57 19.13
CA ASN A 18 -13.34 -7.20 19.57
C ASN A 18 -14.47 -6.26 19.16
N VAL A 19 -14.88 -5.42 20.08
CA VAL A 19 -15.88 -4.38 19.83
C VAL A 19 -15.15 -3.13 19.33
N LEU A 20 -15.72 -2.47 18.32
CA LEU A 20 -15.19 -1.20 17.83
C LEU A 20 -15.31 -0.11 18.91
N GLU A 21 -14.25 0.65 19.09
CA GLU A 21 -14.14 1.67 20.13
C GLU A 21 -14.18 3.08 19.53
N ALA A 22 -14.99 3.95 20.11
CA ALA A 22 -15.00 5.36 19.74
C ALA A 22 -13.61 5.99 19.91
N GLY A 23 -13.22 6.86 18.97
CA GLY A 23 -11.90 7.48 18.95
C GLY A 23 -10.83 6.68 18.18
N ARG A 24 -11.12 5.44 17.78
CA ARG A 24 -10.26 4.65 16.90
C ARG A 24 -10.61 4.83 15.42
N LEU A 25 -9.72 4.40 14.57
CA LEU A 25 -9.97 4.21 13.14
C LEU A 25 -10.35 2.74 12.89
N ALA A 26 -11.27 2.51 11.96
CA ALA A 26 -11.58 1.20 11.43
C ALA A 26 -11.08 1.13 9.97
N LEU A 27 -10.25 0.15 9.68
CA LEU A 27 -9.82 -0.20 8.33
C LEU A 27 -10.72 -1.32 7.81
N CYS A 28 -11.26 -1.13 6.64
CA CYS A 28 -12.01 -2.13 5.89
C CYS A 28 -11.29 -2.40 4.57
N ASP A 29 -10.81 -3.60 4.40
CA ASP A 29 -10.21 -4.09 3.18
C ASP A 29 -11.07 -5.24 2.67
N ALA A 30 -11.78 -4.99 1.58
CA ALA A 30 -12.79 -5.89 1.05
C ALA A 30 -12.89 -5.79 -0.46
N GLY A 31 -13.18 -6.92 -1.07
CA GLY A 31 -13.44 -7.03 -2.49
C GLY A 31 -14.61 -7.96 -2.79
N ALA A 32 -14.94 -8.04 -4.05
CA ALA A 32 -15.94 -8.93 -4.60
C ALA A 32 -15.41 -9.59 -5.87
N GLU A 33 -15.93 -10.77 -6.16
CA GLU A 33 -15.73 -11.46 -7.42
C GLU A 33 -16.95 -11.22 -8.32
N THR A 34 -16.70 -10.89 -9.57
CA THR A 34 -17.77 -10.71 -10.56
C THR A 34 -18.27 -12.05 -11.08
N ILE A 35 -19.40 -12.04 -11.81
CA ILE A 35 -19.93 -13.25 -12.48
C ILE A 35 -18.94 -13.85 -13.49
N ASN A 36 -17.99 -13.07 -13.98
CA ASN A 36 -16.93 -13.50 -14.91
C ASN A 36 -15.62 -13.87 -14.17
N ASN A 37 -15.68 -14.06 -12.87
CA ASN A 37 -14.56 -14.43 -11.99
C ASN A 37 -13.44 -13.38 -11.88
N TYR A 38 -13.66 -12.14 -12.25
CA TYR A 38 -12.71 -11.06 -11.99
C TYR A 38 -12.93 -10.48 -10.58
N CYS A 39 -11.82 -10.33 -9.86
CA CYS A 39 -11.79 -9.82 -8.51
C CYS A 39 -11.72 -8.29 -8.45
N SER A 40 -12.14 -7.73 -7.33
CA SER A 40 -11.86 -6.36 -6.91
C SER A 40 -11.20 -6.35 -5.53
N ASP A 41 -10.47 -5.27 -5.25
CA ASP A 41 -9.74 -5.10 -4.00
C ASP A 41 -9.79 -3.62 -3.60
N ASN A 42 -10.45 -3.32 -2.48
CA ASN A 42 -10.68 -1.96 -2.04
C ASN A 42 -10.47 -1.81 -0.54
N THR A 43 -9.53 -0.95 -0.16
CA THR A 43 -9.34 -0.58 1.24
C THR A 43 -9.85 0.82 1.52
N ARG A 44 -10.57 0.99 2.62
CA ARG A 44 -10.99 2.29 3.15
C ARG A 44 -10.80 2.33 4.66
N THR A 45 -10.29 3.47 5.15
CA THR A 45 -10.16 3.73 6.58
C THR A 45 -11.12 4.83 7.00
N MET A 46 -11.86 4.60 8.08
CA MET A 46 -12.88 5.50 8.57
C MET A 46 -12.82 5.65 10.10
N PRO A 47 -13.19 6.79 10.66
CA PRO A 47 -13.27 6.94 12.11
C PRO A 47 -14.50 6.22 12.67
N VAL A 48 -14.30 5.38 13.69
CA VAL A 48 -15.42 4.67 14.38
C VAL A 48 -16.46 5.65 14.89
N SER A 49 -16.06 6.84 15.33
CA SER A 49 -16.96 7.91 15.82
C SER A 49 -17.67 8.70 14.71
N GLY A 50 -17.49 8.35 13.43
CA GLY A 50 -18.06 9.08 12.28
C GLY A 50 -17.36 10.40 11.93
N LYS A 51 -16.42 10.86 12.76
CA LYS A 51 -15.61 12.08 12.51
C LYS A 51 -14.17 11.83 12.90
N PHE A 52 -13.24 12.24 12.03
CA PHE A 52 -11.82 12.25 12.35
C PHE A 52 -11.51 13.26 13.45
N THR A 53 -10.62 12.89 14.36
CA THR A 53 -9.89 13.87 15.16
C THR A 53 -8.89 14.62 14.28
N GLN A 54 -8.39 15.77 14.72
CA GLN A 54 -7.37 16.54 13.97
C GLN A 54 -6.14 15.68 13.67
N ARG A 55 -5.65 14.91 14.64
CA ARG A 55 -4.49 14.04 14.47
C ARG A 55 -4.71 12.90 13.48
N GLN A 56 -5.90 12.31 13.48
CA GLN A 56 -6.27 11.29 12.51
C GLN A 56 -6.36 11.87 11.09
N LEU A 57 -6.94 13.08 10.97
CA LEU A 57 -7.04 13.75 9.66
C LEU A 57 -5.68 14.12 9.08
N GLU A 58 -4.72 14.56 9.90
CA GLU A 58 -3.35 14.84 9.48
C GLU A 58 -2.70 13.62 8.82
N ILE A 59 -2.81 12.44 9.46
CA ILE A 59 -2.26 11.19 8.90
C ILE A 59 -3.07 10.72 7.69
N TYR A 60 -4.39 10.77 7.76
CA TYR A 60 -5.27 10.39 6.66
C TYR A 60 -4.95 11.18 5.38
N SER A 61 -4.75 12.50 5.51
CA SER A 61 -4.41 13.39 4.38
C SER A 61 -3.04 13.08 3.77
N ILE A 62 -2.08 12.55 4.55
CA ILE A 62 -0.82 12.06 3.99
C ILE A 62 -1.06 10.86 3.08
N VAL A 63 -1.86 9.89 3.55
CA VAL A 63 -2.17 8.67 2.78
C VAL A 63 -2.97 9.02 1.53
N GLU A 64 -3.98 9.91 1.65
CA GLU A 64 -4.76 10.41 0.53
C GLU A 64 -3.87 11.07 -0.54
N ALA A 65 -2.94 11.94 -0.13
CA ALA A 65 -2.00 12.57 -1.05
C ALA A 65 -1.07 11.54 -1.74
N CYS A 66 -0.67 10.48 -1.04
CA CYS A 66 0.10 9.39 -1.64
C CYS A 66 -0.72 8.61 -2.68
N HIS A 67 -2.01 8.37 -2.39
CA HIS A 67 -2.93 7.73 -3.31
C HIS A 67 -3.13 8.56 -4.58
N ASP A 68 -3.43 9.85 -4.45
CA ASP A 68 -3.62 10.77 -5.57
C ASP A 68 -2.36 10.88 -6.44
N TYR A 69 -1.20 10.99 -5.80
CA TYR A 69 0.09 11.03 -6.49
C TYR A 69 0.34 9.72 -7.26
N THR A 70 -0.01 8.57 -6.69
CA THR A 70 0.11 7.28 -7.40
C THR A 70 -0.70 7.30 -8.70
N LEU A 71 -1.96 7.76 -8.67
CA LEU A 71 -2.82 7.87 -9.86
C LEU A 71 -2.25 8.84 -10.90
N GLU A 72 -1.56 9.89 -10.46
CA GLU A 72 -0.92 10.85 -11.35
C GLU A 72 0.27 10.25 -12.09
N VAL A 73 1.12 9.46 -11.41
CA VAL A 73 2.42 9.03 -11.95
C VAL A 73 2.42 7.60 -12.49
N ALA A 74 1.49 6.75 -12.09
CA ALA A 74 1.38 5.37 -12.60
C ALA A 74 0.79 5.36 -14.01
N LYS A 75 1.67 5.36 -15.00
CA LYS A 75 1.31 5.40 -16.44
C LYS A 75 2.04 4.31 -17.22
N PRO A 76 1.51 3.87 -18.37
CA PRO A 76 2.21 2.93 -19.24
C PRO A 76 3.64 3.39 -19.51
N GLY A 77 4.60 2.47 -19.42
CA GLY A 77 6.03 2.70 -19.60
C GLY A 77 6.80 3.08 -18.34
N VAL A 78 6.14 3.48 -17.24
CA VAL A 78 6.79 3.77 -15.96
C VAL A 78 7.04 2.45 -15.20
N LYS A 79 8.21 2.31 -14.57
CA LYS A 79 8.46 1.19 -13.66
C LYS A 79 7.66 1.36 -12.38
N TYR A 80 6.89 0.35 -12.00
CA TYR A 80 6.07 0.46 -10.79
C TYR A 80 6.91 0.54 -9.50
N ALA A 81 8.12 -0.04 -9.51
CA ALA A 81 9.08 0.17 -8.43
C ALA A 81 9.45 1.65 -8.25
N ASP A 82 9.62 2.41 -9.34
CA ASP A 82 9.92 3.85 -9.27
C ASP A 82 8.72 4.63 -8.70
N VAL A 83 7.49 4.24 -9.05
CA VAL A 83 6.25 4.79 -8.46
C VAL A 83 6.21 4.52 -6.96
N HIS A 84 6.50 3.29 -6.52
CA HIS A 84 6.56 2.93 -5.11
C HIS A 84 7.54 3.82 -4.34
N PHE A 85 8.78 3.95 -4.81
CA PHE A 85 9.77 4.77 -4.12
C PHE A 85 9.46 6.26 -4.18
N ALA A 86 8.84 6.77 -5.23
CA ALA A 86 8.37 8.15 -5.30
C ALA A 86 7.28 8.42 -4.24
N VAL A 87 6.35 7.49 -4.06
CA VAL A 87 5.33 7.56 -3.00
C VAL A 87 5.96 7.50 -1.61
N CYS A 88 6.96 6.62 -1.40
CA CYS A 88 7.69 6.55 -0.13
C CYS A 88 8.37 7.88 0.22
N ARG A 89 8.96 8.59 -0.77
CA ARG A 89 9.56 9.92 -0.57
C ARG A 89 8.52 10.95 -0.19
N LEU A 90 7.42 11.02 -0.93
CA LEU A 90 6.33 11.94 -0.64
C LEU A 90 5.78 11.74 0.77
N MET A 91 5.50 10.48 1.14
CA MET A 91 5.04 10.12 2.47
C MET A 91 6.05 10.56 3.54
N PHE A 92 7.34 10.25 3.34
CA PHE A 92 8.39 10.57 4.30
C PHE A 92 8.53 12.08 4.51
N ASP A 93 8.48 12.88 3.43
CA ASP A 93 8.52 14.34 3.52
C ASP A 93 7.32 14.90 4.31
N LYS A 94 6.11 14.42 4.02
CA LYS A 94 4.92 14.83 4.78
C LYS A 94 4.96 14.42 6.25
N LEU A 95 5.54 13.25 6.56
CA LEU A 95 5.76 12.84 7.95
C LEU A 95 6.80 13.73 8.65
N LYS A 96 7.80 14.25 7.94
CA LYS A 96 8.75 15.23 8.47
C LYS A 96 8.05 16.55 8.82
N GLU A 97 7.11 17.03 7.99
CA GLU A 97 6.31 18.22 8.27
C GLU A 97 5.54 18.10 9.59
N LEU A 98 5.09 16.90 9.94
CA LEU A 98 4.42 16.60 11.22
C LEU A 98 5.40 16.29 12.36
N GLY A 99 6.70 16.30 12.12
CA GLY A 99 7.73 15.96 13.12
C GLY A 99 7.81 14.47 13.47
N LEU A 100 7.19 13.59 12.66
CA LEU A 100 7.19 12.13 12.85
C LEU A 100 8.39 11.44 12.20
N ALA A 101 9.07 12.10 11.27
CA ALA A 101 10.28 11.63 10.62
C ALA A 101 11.35 12.74 10.63
N LYS A 102 12.62 12.37 10.44
CA LYS A 102 13.78 13.29 10.42
C LYS A 102 14.81 12.82 9.40
N GLY A 103 15.69 13.73 9.00
CA GLY A 103 16.83 13.45 8.13
C GLY A 103 16.57 13.77 6.66
N ASP A 104 17.51 13.37 5.82
CA ASP A 104 17.41 13.48 4.37
C ASP A 104 16.46 12.40 3.84
N THR A 105 15.54 12.78 2.99
CA THR A 105 14.49 11.90 2.48
C THR A 105 15.04 10.82 1.56
N GLU A 106 15.99 11.17 0.68
CA GLU A 106 16.57 10.19 -0.25
C GLU A 106 17.36 9.13 0.50
N GLU A 107 18.21 9.55 1.44
CA GLU A 107 18.99 8.62 2.27
C GLU A 107 18.09 7.76 3.17
N ALA A 108 17.03 8.34 3.74
CA ALA A 108 16.09 7.60 4.58
C ALA A 108 15.32 6.54 3.79
N VAL A 109 14.81 6.88 2.61
CA VAL A 109 14.10 5.92 1.74
C VAL A 109 15.05 4.84 1.24
N LYS A 110 16.26 5.20 0.82
CA LYS A 110 17.30 4.26 0.40
C LYS A 110 17.71 3.29 1.53
N ALA A 111 17.74 3.77 2.77
CA ALA A 111 18.00 2.94 3.95
C ALA A 111 16.80 2.10 4.41
N GLY A 112 15.62 2.26 3.80
CA GLY A 112 14.40 1.52 4.15
C GLY A 112 13.62 2.12 5.33
N ALA A 113 13.93 3.33 5.79
CA ALA A 113 13.24 3.96 6.92
C ALA A 113 11.74 4.20 6.68
N HIS A 114 11.32 4.34 5.42
CA HIS A 114 9.91 4.42 5.02
C HIS A 114 9.09 3.20 5.47
N ALA A 115 9.72 2.05 5.60
CA ALA A 115 9.05 0.80 5.98
C ALA A 115 8.48 0.80 7.41
N MET A 116 8.87 1.76 8.26
CA MET A 116 8.20 1.97 9.56
C MET A 116 6.73 2.39 9.39
N PHE A 117 6.38 3.01 8.26
CA PHE A 117 5.06 3.55 7.98
C PHE A 117 4.36 2.84 6.83
N LEU A 118 5.12 2.32 5.89
CA LEU A 118 4.65 1.51 4.75
C LEU A 118 5.52 0.25 4.65
N PRO A 119 5.21 -0.81 5.42
CA PRO A 119 6.04 -2.01 5.50
C PRO A 119 5.86 -3.00 4.35
N HIS A 120 5.04 -2.68 3.37
CA HIS A 120 4.70 -3.54 2.23
C HIS A 120 4.79 -2.78 0.89
N GLY A 121 4.60 -3.49 -0.22
CA GLY A 121 4.56 -2.88 -1.54
C GLY A 121 3.34 -1.96 -1.75
N LEU A 122 3.45 -1.09 -2.75
CA LEU A 122 2.39 -0.14 -3.11
C LEU A 122 1.16 -0.84 -3.72
N GLY A 123 1.37 -1.94 -4.45
CA GLY A 123 0.30 -2.67 -5.10
C GLY A 123 0.78 -3.96 -5.77
N HIS A 124 -0.11 -4.60 -6.47
CA HIS A 124 0.07 -5.90 -7.12
C HIS A 124 -0.81 -5.98 -8.37
N MET A 125 -0.58 -6.99 -9.20
CA MET A 125 -1.50 -7.32 -10.29
C MET A 125 -2.81 -7.85 -9.74
N MET A 126 -3.91 -7.54 -10.39
CA MET A 126 -5.25 -8.01 -10.04
C MET A 126 -5.97 -8.51 -11.29
N GLY A 127 -6.71 -9.60 -11.16
CA GLY A 127 -7.42 -10.23 -12.27
C GLY A 127 -8.44 -11.25 -11.79
N MET A 128 -8.29 -12.50 -12.19
CA MET A 128 -9.13 -13.61 -11.71
C MET A 128 -8.82 -13.99 -10.26
N ASP A 129 -7.62 -13.69 -9.80
CA ASP A 129 -7.25 -13.71 -8.39
C ASP A 129 -6.96 -12.27 -7.91
N VAL A 130 -7.18 -11.98 -6.62
CA VAL A 130 -6.85 -10.67 -6.02
C VAL A 130 -5.37 -10.37 -6.17
N HIS A 131 -4.50 -11.37 -5.91
CA HIS A 131 -3.09 -11.36 -6.26
C HIS A 131 -2.89 -12.23 -7.50
N ASP A 132 -3.10 -11.65 -8.67
CA ASP A 132 -3.25 -12.41 -9.90
C ASP A 132 -1.97 -13.13 -10.29
N MET A 133 -2.10 -14.43 -10.60
CA MET A 133 -1.06 -15.37 -11.02
C MET A 133 0.14 -15.54 -10.06
N GLU A 134 0.14 -14.97 -8.86
CA GLU A 134 1.26 -15.08 -7.92
C GLU A 134 1.51 -16.50 -7.42
N ASN A 135 0.50 -17.35 -7.44
CA ASN A 135 0.61 -18.78 -7.16
C ASN A 135 1.46 -19.54 -8.19
N LEU A 136 1.63 -19.00 -9.40
CA LEU A 136 2.48 -19.57 -10.44
C LEU A 136 3.94 -19.15 -10.27
N ASP A 137 4.22 -17.94 -9.95
CA ASP A 137 5.50 -17.39 -9.49
C ASP A 137 5.40 -15.86 -9.35
N GLN A 138 5.27 -15.36 -8.13
CA GLN A 138 5.17 -13.92 -7.85
C GLN A 138 6.31 -13.09 -8.47
N ILE A 139 7.53 -13.62 -8.50
CA ILE A 139 8.70 -12.91 -9.05
C ILE A 139 8.52 -12.71 -10.55
N ASN A 140 8.12 -13.74 -11.27
CA ASN A 140 7.92 -13.65 -12.73
C ASN A 140 6.69 -12.82 -13.12
N VAL A 141 5.70 -12.74 -12.28
CA VAL A 141 4.52 -11.86 -12.50
C VAL A 141 4.90 -10.39 -12.32
N GLY A 142 5.55 -10.06 -11.21
CA GLY A 142 5.79 -8.67 -10.79
C GLY A 142 7.11 -8.08 -11.27
N PHE A 143 8.05 -8.89 -11.75
CA PHE A 143 9.40 -8.46 -12.09
C PHE A 143 9.85 -9.02 -13.45
N ASP A 144 10.98 -8.58 -13.95
CA ASP A 144 11.56 -8.99 -15.22
C ASP A 144 13.09 -8.81 -15.21
N GLU A 145 13.72 -8.90 -16.38
CA GLU A 145 15.17 -8.72 -16.48
C GLU A 145 15.63 -7.29 -16.19
N GLU A 146 14.76 -6.29 -16.42
CA GLU A 146 15.06 -4.88 -16.19
C GLU A 146 14.87 -4.47 -14.72
N VAL A 147 13.91 -5.07 -14.04
CA VAL A 147 13.58 -4.75 -12.64
C VAL A 147 13.61 -6.03 -11.82
N ARG A 148 14.63 -6.16 -10.98
CA ARG A 148 14.80 -7.30 -10.07
C ARG A 148 14.27 -6.98 -8.68
N PRO A 149 13.68 -7.97 -7.95
CA PRO A 149 13.25 -7.77 -6.58
C PRO A 149 14.45 -7.58 -5.65
N ASN A 150 14.32 -6.68 -4.68
CA ASN A 150 15.23 -6.61 -3.54
C ASN A 150 14.65 -7.44 -2.39
N LEU A 151 15.20 -8.62 -2.15
CA LEU A 151 14.71 -9.55 -1.15
C LEU A 151 15.33 -9.36 0.23
N GLU A 152 16.32 -8.47 0.36
CA GLU A 152 17.08 -8.29 1.62
C GLU A 152 16.52 -7.13 2.46
N GLN A 153 16.08 -6.03 1.83
CA GLN A 153 15.64 -4.85 2.55
C GLN A 153 14.20 -4.99 3.04
N PHE A 154 13.99 -4.84 4.35
CA PHE A 154 12.66 -4.80 4.94
C PHE A 154 11.77 -3.72 4.30
N GLY A 155 10.50 -4.05 4.05
CA GLY A 155 9.55 -3.20 3.32
C GLY A 155 9.68 -3.34 1.80
N THR A 156 10.88 -3.25 1.26
CA THR A 156 11.13 -3.44 -0.18
C THR A 156 11.03 -4.90 -0.61
N ASN A 157 11.41 -5.84 0.26
CA ASN A 157 11.30 -7.28 0.00
C ASN A 157 9.85 -7.78 -0.11
N CYS A 158 8.89 -6.98 0.34
CA CYS A 158 7.45 -7.25 0.22
C CYS A 158 6.83 -6.66 -1.07
N LEU A 159 7.64 -6.05 -1.94
CA LEU A 159 7.15 -5.52 -3.20
C LEU A 159 6.71 -6.66 -4.11
N ARG A 160 5.45 -6.65 -4.56
CA ARG A 160 4.87 -7.67 -5.44
C ARG A 160 4.97 -7.30 -6.90
N MET A 161 5.06 -6.01 -7.20
CA MET A 161 5.09 -5.45 -8.54
C MET A 161 6.19 -4.40 -8.65
N GLY A 162 7.08 -4.53 -9.64
CA GLY A 162 8.16 -3.59 -9.90
C GLY A 162 8.36 -3.28 -11.39
N ARG A 163 7.93 -4.18 -12.28
CA ARG A 163 8.12 -4.08 -13.73
C ARG A 163 7.43 -2.87 -14.35
N ARG A 164 7.70 -2.60 -15.63
CA ARG A 164 7.03 -1.51 -16.35
C ARG A 164 5.54 -1.77 -16.50
N LEU A 165 4.76 -0.75 -16.19
CA LEU A 165 3.33 -0.73 -16.46
C LEU A 165 3.07 -0.77 -17.96
N GLN A 166 2.05 -1.51 -18.36
CA GLN A 166 1.61 -1.65 -19.74
C GLN A 166 0.11 -1.34 -19.85
N GLU A 167 -0.33 -0.96 -21.02
CA GLU A 167 -1.76 -0.82 -21.29
C GLU A 167 -2.47 -2.17 -21.04
N GLY A 168 -3.59 -2.13 -20.35
CA GLY A 168 -4.36 -3.32 -19.99
C GLY A 168 -3.97 -4.00 -18.66
N PHE A 169 -2.93 -3.54 -17.97
CA PHE A 169 -2.66 -3.96 -16.59
C PHE A 169 -3.73 -3.42 -15.63
N VAL A 170 -4.15 -4.26 -14.71
CA VAL A 170 -5.07 -3.94 -13.62
C VAL A 170 -4.42 -4.29 -12.29
#